data_2c3e116ab2597932b665eb156dc09906
#
_entry.id   2c3e116ab2597932b665eb156dc09906
#
_cell.length_a   1.000
_cell.length_b   1.000
_cell.length_c   1.000
_cell.angle_alpha   90.00
_cell.angle_beta   90.00
_cell.angle_gamma   90.00
#
_symmetry.space_group_name_H-M   'P 1'
#
loop_
_entity.id
_entity.type
_entity.pdbx_description
1 polymer ?
#
loop_
_entity_poly.entity_id
_entity_poly.type
_entity_poly.pdbx_seq_one_letter_code
_entity_poly.pdbx_strand_id
1 'polypeptide(L)'
;HQPPVSNELLWMVWIGNNQSNTNWSELGVWAEQLSESTNFTFEAVGANMLFAKSKTLAESELKGIMIPLAILLVSALCIGLRDPLVAVVTLGSATLVVGAEMGIMSMFGYTFSVIDGIAVPIIMGVAVDGAFWYCRSSHDVEKVRKMLFVAMLTTIAAVSLALFSPLRAQRSLALVMVIGIFLDWLITRYVLEDFYMSRKKVDMSPPSTRNILSKPAFTALWPALLLLLAGVAFVSPGGVEVLDIHQFLPEDDPDSAELHQMQDEYILASSTDAWILVNVKGDSVEEYRHLLAFQEQLRNHPSIISLDTGLSQSKLMIGIPDSNDANATLDQVLSSSSLDSLMVKDPRLQSDGETYAVVLVVYLDGLDTDAALAFIDDVRVLFSEMDVSGNIGGNFVIGAEAAHSFDESRMTQIFGAGIAVFFVAFCVLRSPEKALRIAVGTVVVGAAVDGMASLLGGRGVGSAPAVLLGMGFAADYLSHSSSSDHAPTSNDHAARWWAAFTSMCVFILIAFTTFPPSSETGRLLTLSIFFSVLLATALSLYQTQSDEEE
;
A
#
# COMPACT_ATOMS: atom_id res chain seq x y z
N HIS A 1 54.20 7.90 -4.04
CA HIS A 1 52.79 7.59 -3.73
C HIS A 1 52.63 6.07 -3.79
N GLN A 2 52.43 5.45 -2.64
CA GLN A 2 51.88 4.08 -2.64
C GLN A 2 50.45 4.17 -3.10
N PRO A 3 49.99 3.26 -3.99
CA PRO A 3 48.56 3.20 -4.34
C PRO A 3 47.76 2.95 -3.06
N PRO A 4 46.57 3.51 -2.94
CA PRO A 4 45.70 3.22 -1.80
C PRO A 4 45.45 1.71 -1.75
N VAL A 5 45.72 1.09 -0.61
CA VAL A 5 45.42 -0.32 -0.37
C VAL A 5 43.97 -0.32 0.12
N SER A 6 43.06 -0.77 -0.71
CA SER A 6 41.70 -1.04 -0.32
C SER A 6 41.54 -2.56 -0.17
N ASN A 7 40.88 -2.97 0.89
CA ASN A 7 40.52 -4.38 1.10
C ASN A 7 39.21 -4.73 0.37
N GLU A 8 38.49 -3.73 -0.12
CA GLU A 8 37.15 -3.87 -0.74
C GLU A 8 37.07 -3.01 -1.98
N LEU A 9 36.26 -3.45 -2.96
CA LEU A 9 35.99 -2.75 -4.22
C LEU A 9 34.51 -2.86 -4.54
N LEU A 10 33.87 -1.74 -4.80
CA LEU A 10 32.50 -1.72 -5.32
C LEU A 10 32.52 -1.83 -6.85
N TRP A 11 31.82 -2.84 -7.37
CA TRP A 11 31.54 -2.97 -8.79
C TRP A 11 30.08 -2.64 -9.06
N MET A 12 29.82 -1.67 -9.91
CA MET A 12 28.47 -1.41 -10.41
C MET A 12 28.23 -2.25 -11.66
N VAL A 13 27.23 -3.13 -11.60
CA VAL A 13 26.83 -3.98 -12.71
C VAL A 13 25.49 -3.49 -13.26
N TRP A 14 25.52 -3.05 -14.52
CA TRP A 14 24.35 -2.54 -15.24
C TRP A 14 23.75 -3.67 -16.06
N ILE A 15 22.55 -4.07 -15.74
CA ILE A 15 21.86 -5.15 -16.44
C ILE A 15 20.86 -4.55 -17.44
N GLY A 16 21.04 -4.86 -18.71
CA GLY A 16 20.16 -4.35 -19.77
C GLY A 16 18.71 -4.81 -19.60
N ASN A 17 17.78 -3.87 -19.65
CA ASN A 17 16.35 -4.05 -19.38
C ASN A 17 15.60 -4.83 -20.48
N ASN A 18 16.29 -5.45 -21.43
CA ASN A 18 15.68 -6.19 -22.54
C ASN A 18 15.22 -7.61 -22.17
N GLN A 19 15.42 -8.01 -20.92
CA GLN A 19 15.01 -9.31 -20.42
C GLN A 19 13.95 -9.16 -19.35
N SER A 20 12.70 -9.24 -19.75
CA SER A 20 11.54 -9.32 -18.83
C SER A 20 11.60 -10.50 -17.83
N ASN A 21 12.60 -11.36 -17.94
CA ASN A 21 12.80 -12.58 -17.14
C ASN A 21 14.18 -12.64 -16.46
N THR A 22 14.78 -11.49 -16.12
CA THR A 22 16.02 -11.53 -15.32
C THR A 22 15.72 -12.17 -13.97
N ASN A 23 16.30 -13.32 -13.72
CA ASN A 23 16.21 -13.99 -12.43
C ASN A 23 17.29 -13.41 -11.50
N TRP A 24 16.92 -12.40 -10.74
CA TRP A 24 17.84 -11.71 -9.83
C TRP A 24 18.47 -12.63 -8.78
N SER A 25 17.79 -13.71 -8.40
CA SER A 25 18.34 -14.71 -7.47
C SER A 25 19.52 -15.48 -8.07
N GLU A 26 19.61 -15.63 -9.39
CA GLU A 26 20.74 -16.28 -10.05
C GLU A 26 22.02 -15.45 -9.95
N LEU A 27 21.90 -14.11 -9.85
CA LEU A 27 23.06 -13.24 -9.68
C LEU A 27 23.74 -13.47 -8.31
N GLY A 28 22.95 -13.63 -7.24
CA GLY A 28 23.48 -13.99 -5.92
C GLY A 28 24.18 -15.35 -5.93
N VAL A 29 23.55 -16.37 -6.54
CA VAL A 29 24.17 -17.70 -6.70
C VAL A 29 25.45 -17.62 -7.52
N TRP A 30 25.49 -16.82 -8.57
CA TRP A 30 26.69 -16.59 -9.36
C TRP A 30 27.81 -15.95 -8.54
N ALA A 31 27.51 -14.95 -7.72
CA ALA A 31 28.49 -14.28 -6.86
C ALA A 31 29.07 -15.28 -5.81
N GLU A 32 28.23 -16.11 -5.24
CA GLU A 32 28.63 -17.18 -4.31
C GLU A 32 29.57 -18.20 -4.99
N GLN A 33 29.20 -18.70 -6.18
CA GLN A 33 30.06 -19.61 -6.96
C GLN A 33 31.40 -18.97 -7.34
N LEU A 34 31.39 -17.67 -7.64
CA LEU A 34 32.62 -16.93 -7.94
C LEU A 34 33.50 -16.82 -6.70
N SER A 35 32.92 -16.58 -5.52
CA SER A 35 33.60 -16.56 -4.24
C SER A 35 34.25 -17.92 -3.91
N GLU A 36 33.56 -19.03 -4.19
CA GLU A 36 34.10 -20.37 -3.99
C GLU A 36 35.26 -20.72 -4.95
N SER A 37 35.23 -20.14 -6.15
CA SER A 37 36.22 -20.40 -7.20
C SER A 37 37.46 -19.51 -7.14
N THR A 38 37.44 -18.46 -6.32
CA THR A 38 38.49 -17.45 -6.21
C THR A 38 38.92 -17.25 -4.75
N ASN A 39 39.96 -16.44 -4.51
CA ASN A 39 40.36 -16.03 -3.16
C ASN A 39 39.66 -14.73 -2.70
N PHE A 40 38.62 -14.31 -3.42
CA PHE A 40 37.86 -13.09 -3.12
C PHE A 40 36.44 -13.48 -2.72
N THR A 41 35.86 -12.74 -1.81
CA THR A 41 34.45 -12.82 -1.48
C THR A 41 33.70 -11.84 -2.37
N PHE A 42 32.70 -12.32 -3.10
CA PHE A 42 31.82 -11.49 -3.93
C PHE A 42 30.42 -11.50 -3.32
N GLU A 43 29.94 -10.33 -3.02
CA GLU A 43 28.59 -10.11 -2.53
C GLU A 43 27.83 -9.31 -3.59
N ALA A 44 26.66 -9.81 -3.99
CA ALA A 44 25.82 -9.14 -4.97
C ALA A 44 24.61 -8.57 -4.26
N VAL A 45 24.57 -7.27 -4.10
CA VAL A 45 23.49 -6.54 -3.44
C VAL A 45 22.95 -5.47 -4.39
N GLY A 46 21.70 -5.10 -4.22
CA GLY A 46 21.08 -4.03 -4.99
C GLY A 46 19.57 -4.04 -4.88
N ALA A 47 18.94 -2.89 -5.11
CA ALA A 47 17.50 -2.69 -4.95
C ALA A 47 16.66 -3.74 -5.68
N ASN A 48 17.01 -4.11 -6.91
CA ASN A 48 16.28 -5.12 -7.68
C ASN A 48 16.37 -6.52 -7.09
N MET A 49 17.52 -6.86 -6.48
CA MET A 49 17.71 -8.15 -5.79
C MET A 49 16.87 -8.19 -4.51
N LEU A 50 16.87 -7.11 -3.73
CA LEU A 50 16.05 -7.00 -2.53
C LEU A 50 14.55 -7.05 -2.85
N PHE A 51 14.10 -6.41 -3.93
CA PHE A 51 12.70 -6.55 -4.39
C PHE A 51 12.37 -7.98 -4.81
N ALA A 52 13.27 -8.68 -5.48
CA ALA A 52 13.07 -10.09 -5.84
C ALA A 52 13.00 -10.98 -4.60
N LYS A 53 13.88 -10.74 -3.62
CA LYS A 53 13.88 -11.44 -2.32
C LYS A 53 12.59 -11.16 -1.54
N SER A 54 12.20 -9.90 -1.43
CA SER A 54 10.96 -9.44 -0.80
C SER A 54 9.74 -10.13 -1.42
N LYS A 55 9.68 -10.22 -2.76
CA LYS A 55 8.62 -10.95 -3.46
C LYS A 55 8.61 -12.43 -3.07
N THR A 56 9.76 -13.08 -3.07
CA THR A 56 9.88 -14.51 -2.72
C THR A 56 9.48 -14.75 -1.26
N LEU A 57 9.89 -13.87 -0.35
CA LEU A 57 9.51 -13.89 1.06
C LEU A 57 7.99 -13.79 1.21
N ALA A 58 7.37 -12.77 0.61
CA ALA A 58 5.93 -12.57 0.69
C ALA A 58 5.13 -13.76 0.12
N GLU A 59 5.57 -14.33 -1.02
CA GLU A 59 4.92 -15.53 -1.59
C GLU A 59 5.05 -16.76 -0.68
N SER A 60 6.22 -16.96 -0.07
CA SER A 60 6.46 -18.09 0.83
C SER A 60 5.64 -17.96 2.12
N GLU A 61 5.56 -16.76 2.68
CA GLU A 61 4.78 -16.48 3.87
C GLU A 61 3.27 -16.60 3.63
N LEU A 62 2.77 -16.06 2.52
CA LEU A 62 1.37 -16.24 2.16
C LEU A 62 0.99 -17.71 2.06
N LYS A 63 1.84 -18.54 1.45
CA LYS A 63 1.62 -19.99 1.40
C LYS A 63 1.68 -20.62 2.81
N GLY A 64 2.63 -20.19 3.64
CA GLY A 64 2.82 -20.69 5.00
C GLY A 64 1.65 -20.36 5.94
N ILE A 65 1.06 -19.17 5.79
CA ILE A 65 0.00 -18.69 6.67
C ILE A 65 -1.38 -19.32 6.35
N MET A 66 -1.62 -19.81 5.13
CA MET A 66 -2.94 -20.29 4.69
C MET A 66 -3.47 -21.46 5.53
N ILE A 67 -2.61 -22.40 5.91
CA ILE A 67 -3.03 -23.56 6.72
C ILE A 67 -3.34 -23.14 8.16
N PRO A 68 -2.44 -22.42 8.88
CA PRO A 68 -2.77 -21.87 10.20
C PRO A 68 -4.02 -21.01 10.20
N LEU A 69 -4.22 -20.19 9.17
CA LEU A 69 -5.40 -19.35 8.98
C LEU A 69 -6.68 -20.19 8.90
N ALA A 70 -6.70 -21.21 8.07
CA ALA A 70 -7.85 -22.10 7.91
C ALA A 70 -8.19 -22.82 9.23
N ILE A 71 -7.18 -23.32 9.95
CA ILE A 71 -7.37 -23.97 11.25
C ILE A 71 -7.93 -22.98 12.28
N LEU A 72 -7.37 -21.77 12.34
CA LEU A 72 -7.80 -20.73 13.27
C LEU A 72 -9.25 -20.30 12.99
N LEU A 73 -9.59 -20.05 11.72
CA LEU A 73 -10.94 -19.68 11.31
C LEU A 73 -11.96 -20.78 11.62
N VAL A 74 -11.67 -22.04 11.26
CA VAL A 74 -12.58 -23.15 11.58
C VAL A 74 -12.77 -23.28 13.09
N SER A 75 -11.69 -23.17 13.87
CA SER A 75 -11.75 -23.26 15.32
C SER A 75 -12.59 -22.12 15.92
N ALA A 76 -12.37 -20.88 15.48
CA ALA A 76 -13.13 -19.72 15.94
C ALA A 76 -14.62 -19.82 15.54
N LEU A 77 -14.90 -20.25 14.31
CA LEU A 77 -16.26 -20.50 13.82
C LEU A 77 -16.95 -21.64 14.59
N CYS A 78 -16.26 -22.76 14.85
CA CYS A 78 -16.81 -23.87 15.64
C CYS A 78 -17.19 -23.41 17.05
N ILE A 79 -16.34 -22.62 17.70
CA ILE A 79 -16.60 -22.11 19.05
C ILE A 79 -17.74 -21.07 19.01
N GLY A 80 -17.67 -20.13 18.07
CA GLY A 80 -18.60 -19.03 17.95
C GLY A 80 -20.00 -19.47 17.52
N LEU A 81 -20.13 -20.34 16.54
CA LEU A 81 -21.42 -20.83 16.01
C LEU A 81 -21.91 -22.09 16.72
N ARG A 82 -21.04 -22.80 17.44
CA ARG A 82 -21.33 -24.09 18.09
C ARG A 82 -21.89 -25.14 17.11
N ASP A 83 -21.47 -25.04 15.85
CA ASP A 83 -21.85 -25.96 14.79
C ASP A 83 -20.67 -26.17 13.82
N PRO A 84 -19.99 -27.34 13.89
CA PRO A 84 -18.82 -27.61 13.05
C PRO A 84 -19.16 -27.71 11.55
N LEU A 85 -20.37 -28.13 11.21
CA LEU A 85 -20.78 -28.20 9.80
C LEU A 85 -20.92 -26.80 9.19
N VAL A 86 -21.49 -25.86 9.93
CA VAL A 86 -21.56 -24.45 9.49
C VAL A 86 -20.15 -23.90 9.32
N ALA A 87 -19.24 -24.17 10.25
CA ALA A 87 -17.85 -23.69 10.18
C ALA A 87 -17.13 -24.19 8.91
N VAL A 88 -17.25 -25.49 8.59
CA VAL A 88 -16.62 -26.07 7.39
C VAL A 88 -17.23 -25.53 6.11
N VAL A 89 -18.56 -25.42 6.04
CA VAL A 89 -19.27 -24.86 4.85
C VAL A 89 -18.89 -23.40 4.65
N THR A 90 -18.83 -22.60 5.72
CA THR A 90 -18.44 -21.20 5.65
C THR A 90 -16.98 -21.05 5.17
N LEU A 91 -16.04 -21.84 5.68
CA LEU A 91 -14.66 -21.80 5.17
C LEU A 91 -14.58 -22.24 3.71
N GLY A 92 -15.34 -23.29 3.32
CA GLY A 92 -15.42 -23.75 1.93
C GLY A 92 -15.95 -22.66 1.00
N SER A 93 -16.96 -21.89 1.44
CA SER A 93 -17.50 -20.77 0.67
C SER A 93 -16.50 -19.61 0.55
N ALA A 94 -15.80 -19.27 1.63
CA ALA A 94 -14.76 -18.25 1.59
C ALA A 94 -13.63 -18.63 0.61
N THR A 95 -13.21 -19.90 0.60
CA THR A 95 -12.26 -20.42 -0.38
C THR A 95 -12.79 -20.35 -1.81
N LEU A 96 -14.10 -20.62 -2.00
CA LEU A 96 -14.77 -20.49 -3.31
C LEU A 96 -14.81 -19.04 -3.79
N VAL A 97 -15.07 -18.08 -2.89
CA VAL A 97 -15.04 -16.62 -3.20
C VAL A 97 -13.66 -16.25 -3.73
N VAL A 98 -12.59 -16.58 -3.01
CA VAL A 98 -11.22 -16.30 -3.43
C VAL A 98 -10.89 -16.96 -4.77
N GLY A 99 -11.26 -18.23 -4.95
CA GLY A 99 -11.02 -18.93 -6.22
C GLY A 99 -11.78 -18.31 -7.40
N ALA A 100 -13.03 -17.92 -7.20
CA ALA A 100 -13.85 -17.24 -8.21
C ALA A 100 -13.27 -15.87 -8.57
N GLU A 101 -12.85 -15.11 -7.58
CA GLU A 101 -12.21 -13.82 -7.76
C GLU A 101 -10.92 -13.93 -8.57
N MET A 102 -10.00 -14.81 -8.18
CA MET A 102 -8.77 -15.06 -8.93
C MET A 102 -9.07 -15.51 -10.37
N GLY A 103 -10.09 -16.35 -10.56
CA GLY A 103 -10.54 -16.78 -11.88
C GLY A 103 -11.03 -15.61 -12.74
N ILE A 104 -11.88 -14.74 -12.19
CA ILE A 104 -12.39 -13.55 -12.89
C ILE A 104 -11.24 -12.62 -13.26
N MET A 105 -10.37 -12.29 -12.32
CA MET A 105 -9.24 -11.39 -12.55
C MET A 105 -8.28 -11.95 -13.63
N SER A 106 -8.02 -13.26 -13.59
CA SER A 106 -7.21 -13.94 -14.60
C SER A 106 -7.85 -13.89 -16.00
N MET A 107 -9.17 -14.02 -16.11
CA MET A 107 -9.91 -13.90 -17.40
C MET A 107 -9.74 -12.50 -18.03
N PHE A 108 -9.58 -11.47 -17.22
CA PHE A 108 -9.31 -10.10 -17.70
C PHE A 108 -7.81 -9.83 -17.92
N GLY A 109 -6.95 -10.84 -17.82
CA GLY A 109 -5.50 -10.69 -18.02
C GLY A 109 -4.81 -9.90 -16.89
N TYR A 110 -5.42 -9.83 -15.72
CA TYR A 110 -4.85 -9.11 -14.58
C TYR A 110 -3.63 -9.84 -14.03
N THR A 111 -2.54 -9.10 -13.82
CA THR A 111 -1.32 -9.61 -13.21
C THR A 111 -1.29 -9.23 -11.73
N PHE A 112 -1.37 -10.23 -10.87
CA PHE A 112 -1.33 -10.02 -9.42
C PHE A 112 0.04 -9.50 -8.97
N SER A 113 0.01 -8.47 -8.15
CA SER A 113 1.18 -8.00 -7.41
C SER A 113 1.32 -8.77 -6.09
N VAL A 114 2.50 -8.67 -5.46
CA VAL A 114 2.74 -9.27 -4.14
C VAL A 114 1.75 -8.73 -3.10
N ILE A 115 1.42 -7.45 -3.19
CA ILE A 115 0.50 -6.78 -2.26
C ILE A 115 -0.94 -7.27 -2.45
N ASP A 116 -1.33 -7.63 -3.68
CA ASP A 116 -2.67 -8.23 -3.93
C ASP A 116 -2.85 -9.56 -3.20
N GLY A 117 -1.75 -10.28 -2.95
CA GLY A 117 -1.78 -11.52 -2.17
C GLY A 117 -2.32 -11.33 -0.74
N ILE A 118 -2.16 -10.14 -0.15
CA ILE A 118 -2.69 -9.81 1.17
C ILE A 118 -4.22 -9.79 1.16
N ALA A 119 -4.86 -9.53 0.02
CA ALA A 119 -6.32 -9.54 -0.10
C ALA A 119 -6.93 -10.92 0.22
N VAL A 120 -6.24 -12.00 -0.12
CA VAL A 120 -6.75 -13.38 0.08
C VAL A 120 -7.13 -13.64 1.55
N PRO A 121 -6.23 -13.52 2.52
CA PRO A 121 -6.60 -13.71 3.91
C PRO A 121 -7.61 -12.65 4.40
N ILE A 122 -7.55 -11.40 3.90
CA ILE A 122 -8.51 -10.36 4.27
C ILE A 122 -9.93 -10.77 3.83
N ILE A 123 -10.12 -11.18 2.59
CA ILE A 123 -11.43 -11.62 2.07
C ILE A 123 -11.92 -12.84 2.84
N MET A 124 -11.03 -13.80 3.15
CA MET A 124 -11.39 -14.95 3.97
C MET A 124 -11.86 -14.54 5.38
N GLY A 125 -11.27 -13.50 5.96
CA GLY A 125 -11.67 -12.96 7.26
C GLY A 125 -13.05 -12.29 7.24
N VAL A 126 -13.38 -11.59 6.15
CA VAL A 126 -14.66 -10.89 5.99
C VAL A 126 -15.78 -11.86 5.60
N ALA A 127 -15.49 -12.83 4.76
CA ALA A 127 -16.47 -13.78 4.22
C ALA A 127 -17.13 -14.66 5.30
N VAL A 128 -16.60 -14.71 6.50
CA VAL A 128 -17.20 -15.48 7.61
C VAL A 128 -18.23 -14.71 8.41
N ASP A 129 -18.30 -13.38 8.28
CA ASP A 129 -19.15 -12.53 9.09
C ASP A 129 -20.65 -12.79 8.85
N GLY A 130 -21.04 -13.04 7.62
CA GLY A 130 -22.41 -13.38 7.23
C GLY A 130 -22.98 -14.59 7.99
N ALA A 131 -22.15 -15.60 8.27
CA ALA A 131 -22.57 -16.79 9.02
C ALA A 131 -23.03 -16.44 10.46
N PHE A 132 -22.35 -15.53 11.14
CA PHE A 132 -22.73 -15.10 12.49
C PHE A 132 -24.07 -14.36 12.50
N TRP A 133 -24.29 -13.49 11.51
CA TRP A 133 -25.53 -12.72 11.43
C TRP A 133 -26.73 -13.60 11.10
N TYR A 134 -26.62 -14.55 10.19
CA TYR A 134 -27.70 -15.47 9.88
C TYR A 134 -27.94 -16.51 11.00
N CYS A 135 -26.88 -17.06 11.60
CA CYS A 135 -27.02 -18.17 12.55
C CYS A 135 -27.30 -17.73 14.00
N ARG A 136 -26.86 -16.52 14.42
CA ARG A 136 -26.92 -16.09 15.83
C ARG A 136 -27.75 -14.85 16.10
N SER A 137 -27.96 -13.98 15.11
CA SER A 137 -28.75 -12.78 15.30
C SER A 137 -30.22 -13.10 15.62
N SER A 138 -30.83 -12.26 16.45
CA SER A 138 -32.26 -12.34 16.77
C SER A 138 -33.14 -11.81 15.64
N HIS A 139 -32.57 -11.15 14.65
CA HIS A 139 -33.28 -10.50 13.57
C HIS A 139 -33.92 -11.48 12.58
N ASP A 140 -35.04 -11.05 11.94
CA ASP A 140 -35.68 -11.76 10.85
C ASP A 140 -34.78 -11.76 9.60
N VAL A 141 -34.99 -12.73 8.71
CA VAL A 141 -34.22 -12.92 7.47
C VAL A 141 -34.17 -11.66 6.63
N GLU A 142 -35.29 -10.97 6.44
CA GLU A 142 -35.36 -9.76 5.61
C GLU A 142 -34.50 -8.64 6.19
N LYS A 143 -34.47 -8.52 7.51
CA LYS A 143 -33.67 -7.52 8.20
C LYS A 143 -32.19 -7.85 8.09
N VAL A 144 -31.79 -9.13 8.27
CA VAL A 144 -30.39 -9.56 8.06
C VAL A 144 -29.96 -9.32 6.61
N ARG A 145 -30.79 -9.64 5.63
CA ARG A 145 -30.53 -9.35 4.21
C ARG A 145 -30.26 -7.88 3.96
N LYS A 146 -31.15 -7.01 4.46
CA LYS A 146 -31.00 -5.56 4.30
C LYS A 146 -29.74 -5.05 4.98
N MET A 147 -29.43 -5.55 6.17
CA MET A 147 -28.24 -5.23 6.94
C MET A 147 -26.97 -5.57 6.17
N LEU A 148 -26.84 -6.83 5.72
CA LEU A 148 -25.68 -7.31 4.96
C LEU A 148 -25.55 -6.59 3.60
N PHE A 149 -26.68 -6.24 2.96
CA PHE A 149 -26.66 -5.47 1.73
C PHE A 149 -26.14 -4.03 1.94
N VAL A 150 -26.58 -3.35 2.99
CA VAL A 150 -26.08 -2.03 3.35
C VAL A 150 -24.58 -2.09 3.67
N ALA A 151 -24.19 -3.06 4.48
CA ALA A 151 -22.81 -3.29 4.88
C ALA A 151 -21.92 -3.52 3.64
N MET A 152 -22.29 -4.43 2.75
CA MET A 152 -21.57 -4.66 1.50
C MET A 152 -21.43 -3.38 0.66
N LEU A 153 -22.52 -2.65 0.43
CA LEU A 153 -22.48 -1.44 -0.39
C LEU A 153 -21.66 -0.32 0.25
N THR A 154 -21.75 -0.13 1.56
CA THR A 154 -20.97 0.90 2.26
C THR A 154 -19.49 0.56 2.31
N THR A 155 -19.15 -0.72 2.47
CA THR A 155 -17.75 -1.18 2.41
C THR A 155 -17.17 -1.03 1.01
N ILE A 156 -17.92 -1.43 -0.03
CA ILE A 156 -17.51 -1.19 -1.42
C ILE A 156 -17.32 0.29 -1.70
N ALA A 157 -18.24 1.15 -1.23
CA ALA A 157 -18.15 2.60 -1.42
C ALA A 157 -16.88 3.18 -0.78
N ALA A 158 -16.55 2.77 0.46
CA ALA A 158 -15.34 3.22 1.14
C ALA A 158 -14.07 2.77 0.42
N VAL A 159 -13.99 1.47 0.10
CA VAL A 159 -12.80 0.87 -0.54
C VAL A 159 -12.62 1.36 -1.97
N SER A 160 -13.71 1.64 -2.70
CA SER A 160 -13.65 2.12 -4.09
C SER A 160 -12.91 3.46 -4.24
N LEU A 161 -12.81 4.27 -3.18
CA LEU A 161 -12.03 5.52 -3.23
C LEU A 161 -10.53 5.23 -3.46
N ALA A 162 -10.04 4.07 -3.00
CA ALA A 162 -8.67 3.65 -3.25
C ALA A 162 -8.37 3.36 -4.74
N LEU A 163 -9.39 3.14 -5.58
CA LEU A 163 -9.20 3.02 -7.04
C LEU A 163 -8.68 4.31 -7.69
N PHE A 164 -8.88 5.44 -7.04
CA PHE A 164 -8.42 6.76 -7.49
C PHE A 164 -7.10 7.18 -6.85
N SER A 165 -6.47 6.31 -6.05
CA SER A 165 -5.18 6.58 -5.42
C SER A 165 -4.06 6.74 -6.45
N PRO A 166 -3.09 7.64 -6.21
CA PRO A 166 -1.86 7.69 -6.99
C PRO A 166 -1.03 6.40 -6.86
N LEU A 167 -1.11 5.71 -5.71
CA LEU A 167 -0.37 4.47 -5.46
C LEU A 167 -0.99 3.28 -6.20
N ARG A 168 -0.22 2.68 -7.11
CA ARG A 168 -0.66 1.50 -7.88
C ARG A 168 -1.06 0.33 -6.98
N ALA A 169 -0.29 0.08 -5.93
CA ALA A 169 -0.55 -0.98 -4.97
C ALA A 169 -1.91 -0.84 -4.28
N GLN A 170 -2.29 0.38 -3.89
CA GLN A 170 -3.58 0.66 -3.27
C GLN A 170 -4.73 0.48 -4.26
N ARG A 171 -4.58 0.94 -5.52
CA ARG A 171 -5.60 0.72 -6.57
C ARG A 171 -5.83 -0.76 -6.86
N SER A 172 -4.74 -1.51 -6.97
CA SER A 172 -4.73 -2.94 -7.22
C SER A 172 -5.49 -3.69 -6.12
N LEU A 173 -5.09 -3.50 -4.87
CA LEU A 173 -5.72 -4.12 -3.72
C LEU A 173 -7.21 -3.74 -3.59
N ALA A 174 -7.56 -2.47 -3.85
CA ALA A 174 -8.95 -2.03 -3.81
C ALA A 174 -9.82 -2.73 -4.85
N LEU A 175 -9.32 -2.93 -6.08
CA LEU A 175 -10.05 -3.63 -7.12
C LEU A 175 -10.34 -5.07 -6.72
N VAL A 176 -9.34 -5.77 -6.22
CA VAL A 176 -9.46 -7.15 -5.71
C VAL A 176 -10.49 -7.18 -4.58
N MET A 177 -10.38 -6.31 -3.59
CA MET A 177 -11.31 -6.26 -2.45
C MET A 177 -12.75 -5.96 -2.85
N VAL A 178 -12.99 -5.04 -3.78
CA VAL A 178 -14.35 -4.72 -4.26
C VAL A 178 -15.00 -5.93 -4.91
N ILE A 179 -14.27 -6.67 -5.74
CA ILE A 179 -14.77 -7.87 -6.40
C ILE A 179 -15.02 -8.98 -5.37
N GLY A 180 -14.07 -9.21 -4.45
CA GLY A 180 -14.19 -10.24 -3.42
C GLY A 180 -15.37 -10.01 -2.49
N ILE A 181 -15.56 -8.79 -1.98
CA ILE A 181 -16.69 -8.43 -1.10
C ILE A 181 -18.04 -8.60 -1.83
N PHE A 182 -18.11 -8.21 -3.10
CA PHE A 182 -19.32 -8.40 -3.90
C PHE A 182 -19.65 -9.88 -4.12
N LEU A 183 -18.65 -10.70 -4.46
CA LEU A 183 -18.80 -12.14 -4.64
C LEU A 183 -19.19 -12.83 -3.33
N ASP A 184 -18.59 -12.44 -2.22
CA ASP A 184 -18.94 -12.97 -0.89
C ASP A 184 -20.42 -12.71 -0.56
N TRP A 185 -20.87 -11.46 -0.71
CA TRP A 185 -22.27 -11.13 -0.50
C TRP A 185 -23.20 -11.95 -1.41
N LEU A 186 -22.84 -12.14 -2.68
CA LEU A 186 -23.64 -12.88 -3.65
C LEU A 186 -23.74 -14.36 -3.25
N ILE A 187 -22.63 -14.99 -2.87
CA ILE A 187 -22.61 -16.39 -2.43
C ILE A 187 -23.37 -16.55 -1.11
N THR A 188 -23.12 -15.68 -0.15
CA THR A 188 -23.79 -15.71 1.16
C THR A 188 -25.29 -15.53 1.00
N ARG A 189 -25.73 -14.63 0.11
CA ARG A 189 -27.16 -14.31 -0.09
C ARG A 189 -27.91 -15.38 -0.88
N TYR A 190 -27.33 -15.93 -1.95
CA TYR A 190 -28.06 -16.78 -2.88
C TYR A 190 -27.75 -18.28 -2.73
N VAL A 191 -26.61 -18.61 -2.10
CA VAL A 191 -26.22 -20.01 -1.94
C VAL A 191 -26.30 -20.47 -0.49
N LEU A 192 -25.89 -19.63 0.47
CA LEU A 192 -25.73 -20.06 1.86
C LEU A 192 -26.88 -19.66 2.79
N GLU A 193 -27.70 -18.69 2.43
CA GLU A 193 -28.74 -18.16 3.30
C GLU A 193 -29.67 -19.24 3.84
N ASP A 194 -30.23 -20.07 2.98
CA ASP A 194 -31.19 -21.13 3.39
C ASP A 194 -30.50 -22.16 4.30
N PHE A 195 -29.25 -22.47 4.01
CA PHE A 195 -28.43 -23.35 4.86
C PHE A 195 -28.20 -22.73 6.24
N TYR A 196 -27.76 -21.48 6.33
CA TYR A 196 -27.55 -20.80 7.60
C TYR A 196 -28.82 -20.65 8.41
N MET A 197 -29.92 -20.30 7.76
CA MET A 197 -31.24 -20.17 8.43
C MET A 197 -31.72 -21.49 9.00
N SER A 198 -31.47 -22.61 8.32
CA SER A 198 -31.81 -23.94 8.84
C SER A 198 -31.04 -24.32 10.10
N ARG A 199 -29.90 -23.64 10.36
CA ARG A 199 -29.00 -23.85 11.50
C ARG A 199 -29.07 -22.74 12.53
N LYS A 200 -30.03 -21.83 12.42
CA LYS A 200 -30.20 -20.70 13.34
C LYS A 200 -30.43 -21.19 14.76
N LYS A 201 -29.59 -20.73 15.69
CA LYS A 201 -29.67 -21.02 17.13
C LYS A 201 -29.82 -19.70 17.87
N VAL A 202 -31.06 -19.37 18.23
CA VAL A 202 -31.36 -18.18 19.06
C VAL A 202 -31.49 -18.63 20.50
N ASP A 203 -30.60 -18.15 21.37
CA ASP A 203 -30.69 -18.38 22.80
C ASP A 203 -31.70 -17.36 23.37
N MET A 204 -32.83 -17.81 23.87
CA MET A 204 -33.88 -16.97 24.47
C MET A 204 -33.53 -16.52 25.91
N SER A 205 -32.28 -16.66 26.32
CA SER A 205 -31.85 -16.25 27.65
C SER A 205 -31.92 -14.72 27.77
N PRO A 206 -32.48 -14.22 28.91
CA PRO A 206 -32.52 -12.77 29.12
C PRO A 206 -31.09 -12.20 29.16
N PRO A 207 -30.88 -10.96 28.67
CA PRO A 207 -29.56 -10.35 28.62
C PRO A 207 -28.94 -10.34 30.02
N SER A 208 -27.70 -10.81 30.12
CA SER A 208 -26.92 -10.70 31.36
C SER A 208 -26.66 -9.21 31.61
N THR A 209 -27.37 -8.65 32.58
CA THR A 209 -27.37 -7.22 32.91
C THR A 209 -26.04 -6.70 33.52
N ARG A 210 -24.97 -7.48 33.48
CA ARG A 210 -23.70 -7.13 34.11
C ARG A 210 -22.58 -6.95 33.09
N ASN A 211 -22.78 -6.08 32.08
CA ASN A 211 -21.70 -5.71 31.20
C ASN A 211 -20.96 -4.46 31.72
N ILE A 212 -19.66 -4.61 32.00
CA ILE A 212 -18.77 -3.50 32.36
C ILE A 212 -18.79 -2.41 31.28
N LEU A 213 -19.01 -2.80 30.03
CA LEU A 213 -19.13 -1.92 28.87
C LEU A 213 -20.41 -1.07 28.86
N SER A 214 -21.45 -1.42 29.61
CA SER A 214 -22.70 -0.65 29.71
C SER A 214 -22.65 0.54 30.67
N LYS A 215 -21.53 0.77 31.37
CA LYS A 215 -21.39 1.94 32.26
C LYS A 215 -21.23 3.21 31.42
N PRO A 216 -21.95 4.32 31.69
CA PRO A 216 -21.88 5.56 30.94
C PRO A 216 -20.47 6.09 30.73
N ALA A 217 -19.58 5.89 31.74
CA ALA A 217 -18.18 6.29 31.63
C ALA A 217 -17.43 5.55 30.51
N PHE A 218 -17.74 4.28 30.24
CA PHE A 218 -17.10 3.51 29.17
C PHE A 218 -17.69 3.83 27.80
N THR A 219 -18.99 4.08 27.69
CA THR A 219 -19.62 4.46 26.42
C THR A 219 -19.13 5.81 25.90
N ALA A 220 -18.75 6.74 26.77
CA ALA A 220 -18.16 8.02 26.40
C ALA A 220 -16.64 7.95 26.15
N LEU A 221 -15.92 7.06 26.86
CA LEU A 221 -14.46 6.97 26.79
C LEU A 221 -13.97 6.57 25.39
N TRP A 222 -14.60 5.58 24.76
CA TRP A 222 -14.15 5.05 23.47
C TRP A 222 -14.29 6.05 22.32
N PRO A 223 -15.44 6.72 22.12
CA PRO A 223 -15.53 7.78 21.13
C PRO A 223 -14.53 8.91 21.37
N ALA A 224 -14.31 9.30 22.65
CA ALA A 224 -13.33 10.34 22.98
C ALA A 224 -11.89 9.92 22.64
N LEU A 225 -11.51 8.66 22.95
CA LEU A 225 -10.20 8.13 22.58
C LEU A 225 -10.01 8.08 21.07
N LEU A 226 -11.02 7.64 20.32
CA LEU A 226 -10.96 7.58 18.86
C LEU A 226 -10.85 8.98 18.23
N LEU A 227 -11.55 9.98 18.78
CA LEU A 227 -11.44 11.36 18.35
C LEU A 227 -10.03 11.93 18.64
N LEU A 228 -9.42 11.55 19.76
CA LEU A 228 -8.07 11.96 20.08
C LEU A 228 -7.07 11.34 19.08
N LEU A 229 -7.19 10.04 18.80
CA LEU A 229 -6.35 9.36 17.81
C LEU A 229 -6.58 9.90 16.39
N ALA A 230 -7.83 10.19 16.02
CA ALA A 230 -8.14 10.87 14.77
C ALA A 230 -7.49 12.26 14.70
N GLY A 231 -7.42 12.98 15.84
CA GLY A 231 -6.70 14.24 15.93
C GLY A 231 -5.21 14.12 15.60
N VAL A 232 -4.57 13.00 15.97
CA VAL A 232 -3.16 12.73 15.62
C VAL A 232 -2.96 12.70 14.12
N ALA A 233 -3.90 12.15 13.33
CA ALA A 233 -3.80 12.11 11.88
C ALA A 233 -3.66 13.50 11.23
N PHE A 234 -4.23 14.54 11.85
CA PHE A 234 -4.15 15.91 11.36
C PHE A 234 -2.90 16.67 11.81
N VAL A 235 -2.32 16.29 12.94
CA VAL A 235 -1.20 17.01 13.56
C VAL A 235 0.14 16.33 13.24
N SER A 236 0.13 15.04 12.96
CA SER A 236 1.34 14.30 12.69
C SER A 236 1.92 14.65 11.32
N PRO A 237 3.10 15.29 11.28
CA PRO A 237 3.85 15.42 10.05
C PRO A 237 4.32 14.03 9.60
N GLY A 238 4.52 13.86 8.33
CA GLY A 238 5.11 12.66 7.77
C GLY A 238 4.29 12.18 6.58
N GLY A 239 4.95 12.21 5.44
CA GLY A 239 4.49 11.65 4.19
C GLY A 239 4.64 10.13 4.18
N VAL A 240 4.23 9.55 3.08
CA VAL A 240 4.47 8.13 2.80
C VAL A 240 5.87 7.99 2.20
N GLU A 241 6.73 7.26 2.84
CA GLU A 241 8.00 6.85 2.26
C GLU A 241 7.75 5.69 1.30
N VAL A 242 7.95 5.92 0.02
CA VAL A 242 7.78 4.89 -1.04
C VAL A 242 9.13 4.46 -1.59
N LEU A 243 10.16 5.27 -1.41
CA LEU A 243 11.48 5.06 -1.99
C LEU A 243 12.40 4.19 -1.14
N ASP A 244 12.11 4.09 0.16
CA ASP A 244 12.88 3.24 1.06
C ASP A 244 12.58 1.76 0.80
N ILE A 245 13.57 1.05 0.25
CA ILE A 245 13.47 -0.37 -0.04
C ILE A 245 13.45 -1.23 1.24
N HIS A 246 13.99 -0.71 2.33
CA HIS A 246 14.07 -1.44 3.60
C HIS A 246 12.69 -1.69 4.21
N GLN A 247 11.69 -0.87 3.88
CA GLN A 247 10.31 -1.15 4.29
C GLN A 247 9.70 -2.45 3.70
N PHE A 248 10.37 -3.09 2.73
CA PHE A 248 9.92 -4.35 2.12
C PHE A 248 10.65 -5.58 2.66
N LEU A 249 11.63 -5.41 3.52
CA LEU A 249 12.38 -6.50 4.15
C LEU A 249 12.40 -6.33 5.67
N PRO A 250 12.53 -7.42 6.44
CA PRO A 250 12.74 -7.35 7.88
C PRO A 250 13.97 -6.52 8.24
N GLU A 251 13.91 -5.78 9.36
CA GLU A 251 15.04 -4.97 9.85
C GLU A 251 16.30 -5.80 10.16
N ASP A 252 16.12 -7.08 10.51
CA ASP A 252 17.18 -8.02 10.82
C ASP A 252 17.62 -8.87 9.60
N ASP A 253 17.14 -8.53 8.40
CA ASP A 253 17.54 -9.23 7.18
C ASP A 253 19.00 -8.91 6.84
N PRO A 254 19.88 -9.92 6.66
CA PRO A 254 21.30 -9.71 6.42
C PRO A 254 21.56 -8.94 5.13
N ASP A 255 20.84 -9.18 4.03
CA ASP A 255 21.05 -8.47 2.76
C ASP A 255 20.61 -7.00 2.87
N SER A 256 19.62 -6.71 3.73
CA SER A 256 19.22 -5.35 4.06
C SER A 256 20.33 -4.62 4.85
N ALA A 257 20.92 -5.30 5.82
CA ALA A 257 22.04 -4.76 6.60
C ALA A 257 23.28 -4.52 5.74
N GLU A 258 23.59 -5.43 4.81
CA GLU A 258 24.70 -5.28 3.84
C GLU A 258 24.47 -4.10 2.91
N LEU A 259 23.23 -3.91 2.41
CA LEU A 259 22.93 -2.75 1.57
C LEU A 259 23.07 -1.45 2.36
N HIS A 260 22.63 -1.39 3.62
CA HIS A 260 22.84 -0.22 4.48
C HIS A 260 24.32 0.06 4.66
N GLN A 261 25.13 -0.95 4.98
CA GLN A 261 26.57 -0.79 5.12
C GLN A 261 27.19 -0.26 3.82
N MET A 262 26.81 -0.83 2.66
CA MET A 262 27.28 -0.33 1.36
C MET A 262 26.86 1.12 1.10
N GLN A 263 25.64 1.50 1.48
CA GLN A 263 25.15 2.87 1.32
C GLN A 263 25.89 3.86 2.21
N ASP A 264 26.29 3.44 3.41
CA ASP A 264 27.09 4.27 4.33
C ASP A 264 28.54 4.42 3.87
N GLU A 265 29.11 3.35 3.29
CA GLU A 265 30.53 3.35 2.90
C GLU A 265 30.77 3.88 1.48
N TYR A 266 29.80 3.68 0.56
CA TYR A 266 29.94 4.00 -0.86
C TYR A 266 28.83 4.94 -1.33
N ILE A 267 29.19 6.17 -1.63
CA ILE A 267 28.24 7.18 -2.13
C ILE A 267 27.48 6.74 -3.40
N LEU A 268 28.07 5.85 -4.20
CA LEU A 268 27.39 5.29 -5.37
C LEU A 268 26.33 4.27 -5.01
N ALA A 269 26.44 3.59 -3.88
CA ALA A 269 25.45 2.64 -3.41
C ALA A 269 24.22 3.33 -2.82
N SER A 270 24.37 4.55 -2.27
CA SER A 270 23.27 5.42 -1.82
C SER A 270 22.64 6.22 -2.96
N SER A 271 23.23 6.17 -4.16
CA SER A 271 22.79 6.99 -5.28
C SER A 271 21.53 6.48 -5.96
N THR A 272 20.68 7.41 -6.37
CA THR A 272 19.53 7.12 -7.24
C THR A 272 19.63 7.94 -8.52
N ASP A 273 19.15 7.37 -9.64
CA ASP A 273 19.16 8.02 -10.93
C ASP A 273 17.87 8.82 -11.19
N ALA A 274 18.03 10.03 -11.68
CA ALA A 274 16.96 10.82 -12.24
C ALA A 274 17.25 11.09 -13.72
N TRP A 275 16.22 10.98 -14.55
CA TRP A 275 16.30 11.11 -15.99
C TRP A 275 15.64 12.40 -16.42
N ILE A 276 16.39 13.24 -17.12
CA ILE A 276 15.96 14.55 -17.55
C ILE A 276 15.88 14.53 -19.07
N LEU A 277 14.65 14.56 -19.58
CA LEU A 277 14.37 14.67 -21.01
C LEU A 277 14.37 16.14 -21.40
N VAL A 278 15.24 16.53 -22.30
CA VAL A 278 15.36 17.89 -22.82
C VAL A 278 14.95 17.90 -24.27
N ASN A 279 13.92 18.67 -24.63
CA ASN A 279 13.48 18.82 -26.01
C ASN A 279 14.45 19.71 -26.79
N VAL A 280 14.72 19.32 -28.03
CA VAL A 280 15.63 20.00 -28.94
C VAL A 280 14.86 20.77 -30.00
N LYS A 281 15.19 22.03 -30.21
CA LYS A 281 14.54 22.92 -31.19
C LYS A 281 15.13 22.79 -32.64
N GLY A 282 16.02 21.86 -32.85
CA GLY A 282 16.67 21.58 -34.12
C GLY A 282 18.19 21.41 -34.02
N ASP A 283 18.86 20.90 -35.07
CA ASP A 283 20.30 20.67 -35.08
C ASP A 283 21.06 21.94 -35.50
N SER A 284 21.26 22.86 -34.55
CA SER A 284 22.04 24.09 -34.76
C SER A 284 23.15 24.24 -33.70
N VAL A 285 24.18 25.02 -34.08
CA VAL A 285 25.28 25.37 -33.14
C VAL A 285 24.77 26.14 -31.93
N GLU A 286 23.78 27.01 -32.13
CA GLU A 286 23.19 27.81 -31.06
C GLU A 286 22.41 26.93 -30.07
N GLU A 287 21.62 26.00 -30.58
CA GLU A 287 20.88 25.04 -29.76
C GLU A 287 21.83 24.15 -28.96
N TYR A 288 22.88 23.63 -29.59
CA TYR A 288 23.89 22.82 -28.90
C TYR A 288 24.53 23.58 -27.73
N ARG A 289 24.92 24.85 -27.95
CA ARG A 289 25.48 25.68 -26.88
C ARG A 289 24.48 25.99 -25.76
N HIS A 290 23.24 26.19 -26.14
CA HIS A 290 22.14 26.43 -25.19
C HIS A 290 21.93 25.21 -24.28
N LEU A 291 21.93 24.01 -24.87
CA LEU A 291 21.82 22.75 -24.13
C LEU A 291 23.04 22.49 -23.23
N LEU A 292 24.25 22.82 -23.69
CA LEU A 292 25.45 22.75 -22.82
C LEU A 292 25.38 23.71 -21.63
N ALA A 293 24.87 24.92 -21.84
CA ALA A 293 24.69 25.89 -20.76
C ALA A 293 23.66 25.40 -19.75
N PHE A 294 22.56 24.81 -20.21
CA PHE A 294 21.56 24.17 -19.34
C PHE A 294 22.21 23.02 -18.54
N GLN A 295 22.93 22.14 -19.21
CA GLN A 295 23.63 21.02 -18.57
C GLN A 295 24.64 21.50 -17.50
N GLU A 296 25.37 22.57 -17.74
CA GLU A 296 26.33 23.13 -16.78
C GLU A 296 25.63 23.71 -15.56
N GLN A 297 24.50 24.40 -15.74
CA GLN A 297 23.68 24.87 -14.64
C GLN A 297 23.14 23.71 -13.81
N LEU A 298 22.63 22.69 -14.48
CA LEU A 298 22.14 21.47 -13.82
C LEU A 298 23.26 20.76 -13.06
N ARG A 299 24.43 20.63 -13.66
CA ARG A 299 25.62 20.00 -13.03
C ARG A 299 26.02 20.66 -11.71
N ASN A 300 25.82 21.96 -11.59
CA ASN A 300 26.15 22.70 -10.38
C ASN A 300 25.15 22.50 -9.23
N HIS A 301 24.05 21.76 -9.46
CA HIS A 301 23.05 21.53 -8.43
C HIS A 301 23.64 20.75 -7.23
N PRO A 302 23.36 21.19 -5.99
CA PRO A 302 23.96 20.60 -4.78
C PRO A 302 23.61 19.13 -4.56
N SER A 303 22.40 18.71 -4.94
CA SER A 303 21.92 17.34 -4.76
C SER A 303 22.58 16.33 -5.70
N ILE A 304 23.26 16.76 -6.76
CA ILE A 304 23.98 15.85 -7.65
C ILE A 304 25.28 15.42 -6.97
N ILE A 305 25.50 14.11 -6.92
CA ILE A 305 26.67 13.50 -6.30
C ILE A 305 27.96 14.03 -6.90
N SER A 306 28.89 14.40 -6.02
CA SER A 306 30.27 14.73 -6.37
C SER A 306 31.18 13.55 -6.08
N LEU A 307 31.87 13.07 -7.09
CA LEU A 307 32.94 12.11 -6.91
C LEU A 307 34.25 12.89 -6.70
N ASP A 308 34.84 12.74 -5.52
CA ASP A 308 36.19 13.26 -5.23
C ASP A 308 37.22 12.17 -5.49
N THR A 309 37.92 12.27 -6.59
CA THR A 309 38.97 11.33 -6.96
C THR A 309 40.32 11.69 -6.34
N GLY A 310 40.39 12.71 -5.47
CA GLY A 310 41.62 13.25 -4.93
C GLY A 310 42.42 14.10 -5.93
N LEU A 311 42.05 14.10 -7.20
CA LEU A 311 42.65 14.90 -8.28
C LEU A 311 41.66 15.92 -8.85
N SER A 312 40.37 15.61 -8.85
CA SER A 312 39.31 16.51 -9.30
C SER A 312 37.96 16.09 -8.67
N GLN A 313 37.14 17.07 -8.34
CA GLN A 313 35.74 16.85 -8.05
C GLN A 313 34.97 16.85 -9.38
N SER A 314 34.28 15.77 -9.67
CA SER A 314 33.41 15.70 -10.82
C SER A 314 31.99 15.27 -10.38
N LYS A 315 30.99 16.03 -10.81
CA LYS A 315 29.59 15.67 -10.58
C LYS A 315 29.25 14.43 -11.41
N LEU A 316 28.54 13.48 -10.80
CA LEU A 316 28.13 12.26 -11.46
C LEU A 316 26.89 12.54 -12.32
N MET A 317 27.17 12.79 -13.60
CA MET A 317 26.14 13.09 -14.58
C MET A 317 26.56 12.52 -15.94
N ILE A 318 25.64 11.86 -16.60
CA ILE A 318 25.78 11.45 -17.99
C ILE A 318 24.98 12.43 -18.84
N GLY A 319 25.66 13.12 -19.73
CA GLY A 319 25.06 14.20 -20.51
C GLY A 319 25.67 14.35 -21.87
N ILE A 320 25.44 15.51 -22.46
CA ILE A 320 25.96 15.89 -23.78
C ILE A 320 27.47 16.16 -23.64
N PRO A 321 28.33 15.53 -24.45
CA PRO A 321 29.76 15.79 -24.41
C PRO A 321 30.09 17.21 -24.93
N ASP A 322 31.12 17.82 -24.38
CA ASP A 322 31.64 19.08 -24.87
C ASP A 322 32.53 18.87 -26.09
N SER A 323 32.47 19.79 -27.04
CA SER A 323 33.28 19.74 -28.26
C SER A 323 34.20 20.93 -28.36
N ASN A 324 35.48 20.68 -28.74
CA ASN A 324 36.46 21.71 -29.02
C ASN A 324 36.15 22.46 -30.34
N ASP A 325 35.25 21.95 -31.19
CA ASP A 325 34.83 22.61 -32.44
C ASP A 325 33.74 23.65 -32.11
N ALA A 326 34.07 24.91 -32.36
CA ALA A 326 33.17 26.04 -32.13
C ALA A 326 31.92 26.02 -33.00
N ASN A 327 31.92 25.25 -34.10
CA ASN A 327 30.79 25.11 -35.04
C ASN A 327 30.10 23.75 -34.93
N ALA A 328 30.42 22.94 -33.94
CA ALA A 328 29.80 21.63 -33.75
C ALA A 328 28.30 21.77 -33.52
N THR A 329 27.53 20.89 -34.14
CA THR A 329 26.11 20.71 -33.84
C THR A 329 25.90 19.49 -32.97
N LEU A 330 24.72 19.38 -32.35
CA LEU A 330 24.38 18.29 -31.44
C LEU A 330 24.54 16.92 -32.10
N ASP A 331 24.01 16.75 -33.29
CA ASP A 331 24.05 15.47 -34.02
C ASP A 331 25.49 15.11 -34.43
N GLN A 332 26.31 16.10 -34.79
CA GLN A 332 27.72 15.87 -35.12
C GLN A 332 28.51 15.39 -33.91
N VAL A 333 28.31 16.03 -32.75
CA VAL A 333 29.00 15.66 -31.49
C VAL A 333 28.57 14.27 -31.02
N LEU A 334 27.27 14.00 -31.01
CA LEU A 334 26.75 12.71 -30.55
C LEU A 334 27.08 11.56 -31.51
N SER A 335 27.21 11.83 -32.83
CA SER A 335 27.62 10.83 -33.82
C SER A 335 29.13 10.55 -33.84
N SER A 336 29.94 11.53 -33.44
CA SER A 336 31.40 11.40 -33.42
C SER A 336 31.97 10.93 -32.10
N SER A 337 31.17 10.96 -31.04
CA SER A 337 31.62 10.62 -29.71
C SER A 337 31.70 9.11 -29.51
N SER A 338 32.72 8.66 -28.80
CA SER A 338 32.85 7.28 -28.33
C SER A 338 31.83 6.92 -27.22
N LEU A 339 30.70 7.65 -27.15
CA LEU A 339 29.61 7.40 -26.23
C LEU A 339 28.99 6.01 -26.42
N ASP A 340 29.04 5.46 -27.66
CA ASP A 340 28.65 4.08 -27.94
C ASP A 340 29.40 3.03 -27.09
N SER A 341 30.56 3.38 -26.52
CA SER A 341 31.31 2.47 -25.66
C SER A 341 30.93 2.58 -24.17
N LEU A 342 30.27 3.67 -23.76
CA LEU A 342 29.88 3.94 -22.36
C LEU A 342 28.36 3.84 -22.14
N MET A 343 27.57 3.97 -23.19
CA MET A 343 26.12 3.90 -23.13
C MET A 343 25.60 2.77 -24.01
N VAL A 344 24.78 1.91 -23.42
CA VAL A 344 24.10 0.81 -24.12
C VAL A 344 23.04 1.31 -25.11
N LYS A 345 22.64 2.60 -25.00
CA LYS A 345 21.66 3.25 -25.88
C LYS A 345 22.08 4.68 -26.24
N ASP A 346 21.76 5.09 -27.45
CA ASP A 346 21.91 6.48 -27.89
C ASP A 346 21.07 7.41 -26.98
N PRO A 347 21.62 8.49 -26.43
CA PRO A 347 20.88 9.45 -25.60
C PRO A 347 19.87 10.27 -26.41
N ARG A 348 19.94 10.22 -27.76
CA ARG A 348 19.02 10.93 -28.65
C ARG A 348 17.70 10.20 -28.80
N LEU A 349 16.64 10.95 -28.73
CA LEU A 349 15.33 10.51 -29.20
C LEU A 349 15.10 11.12 -30.58
N GLN A 350 14.96 10.26 -31.59
CA GLN A 350 14.83 10.64 -33.00
C GLN A 350 13.47 10.25 -33.56
N SER A 351 12.93 11.13 -34.40
CA SER A 351 11.80 10.85 -35.26
C SER A 351 12.14 11.28 -36.69
N ASP A 352 11.92 10.40 -37.67
CA ASP A 352 12.23 10.63 -39.09
C ASP A 352 13.67 11.05 -39.38
N GLY A 353 14.61 10.65 -38.52
CA GLY A 353 16.03 10.95 -38.61
C GLY A 353 16.45 12.30 -38.01
N GLU A 354 15.51 13.05 -37.46
CA GLU A 354 15.79 14.29 -36.74
C GLU A 354 15.76 14.04 -35.22
N THR A 355 16.73 14.59 -34.49
CA THR A 355 16.78 14.54 -33.04
C THR A 355 15.79 15.57 -32.44
N TYR A 356 14.78 15.10 -31.74
CA TYR A 356 13.79 15.98 -31.11
C TYR A 356 13.97 16.12 -29.61
N ALA A 357 14.72 15.22 -28.96
CA ALA A 357 15.04 15.32 -27.55
C ALA A 357 16.33 14.58 -27.18
N VAL A 358 16.93 14.95 -26.07
CA VAL A 358 18.10 14.30 -25.48
C VAL A 358 17.80 13.94 -24.04
N VAL A 359 18.31 12.78 -23.59
CA VAL A 359 18.18 12.32 -22.21
C VAL A 359 19.49 12.58 -21.47
N LEU A 360 19.40 13.32 -20.37
CA LEU A 360 20.47 13.49 -19.40
C LEU A 360 20.16 12.60 -18.20
N VAL A 361 21.19 11.95 -17.62
CA VAL A 361 21.03 11.14 -16.42
C VAL A 361 21.88 11.75 -15.32
N VAL A 362 21.26 12.05 -14.19
CA VAL A 362 21.93 12.58 -13.01
C VAL A 362 21.79 11.60 -11.86
N TYR A 363 22.81 11.52 -11.02
CA TYR A 363 22.81 10.69 -9.84
C TYR A 363 22.71 11.59 -8.61
N LEU A 364 21.67 11.34 -7.82
CA LEU A 364 21.34 12.12 -6.63
C LEU A 364 21.76 11.35 -5.38
N ASP A 365 22.19 12.07 -4.35
CA ASP A 365 22.50 11.50 -3.05
C ASP A 365 21.22 11.30 -2.24
N GLY A 366 21.11 10.11 -1.68
CA GLY A 366 20.06 9.77 -0.74
C GLY A 366 18.71 9.34 -1.35
N LEU A 367 17.88 8.82 -0.47
CA LEU A 367 16.54 8.30 -0.75
C LEU A 367 15.45 9.18 -0.09
N ASP A 368 15.80 10.40 0.34
CA ASP A 368 14.87 11.32 0.99
C ASP A 368 13.86 11.88 -0.03
N THR A 369 12.59 11.64 0.23
CA THR A 369 11.48 12.09 -0.61
C THR A 369 11.41 13.61 -0.72
N ASP A 370 11.68 14.34 0.37
CA ASP A 370 11.62 15.81 0.38
C ASP A 370 12.76 16.41 -0.45
N ALA A 371 13.97 15.84 -0.34
CA ALA A 371 15.11 16.23 -1.17
C ALA A 371 14.88 15.93 -2.66
N ALA A 372 14.20 14.80 -2.96
CA ALA A 372 13.80 14.45 -4.31
C ALA A 372 12.83 15.47 -4.90
N LEU A 373 11.80 15.82 -4.16
CA LEU A 373 10.80 16.81 -4.59
C LEU A 373 11.41 18.18 -4.79
N ALA A 374 12.29 18.62 -3.89
CA ALA A 374 13.02 19.88 -4.03
C ALA A 374 13.85 19.89 -5.32
N PHE A 375 14.59 18.81 -5.61
CA PHE A 375 15.35 18.68 -6.86
C PHE A 375 14.45 18.74 -8.09
N ILE A 376 13.29 18.05 -8.07
CA ILE A 376 12.32 18.09 -9.16
C ILE A 376 11.83 19.51 -9.44
N ASP A 377 11.50 20.25 -8.39
CA ASP A 377 11.01 21.61 -8.51
C ASP A 377 12.11 22.56 -9.00
N ASP A 378 13.34 22.42 -8.50
CA ASP A 378 14.49 23.22 -8.96
C ASP A 378 14.79 22.97 -10.45
N VAL A 379 14.70 21.73 -10.93
CA VAL A 379 14.85 21.42 -12.35
C VAL A 379 13.73 22.04 -13.19
N ARG A 380 12.48 22.02 -12.70
CA ARG A 380 11.35 22.68 -13.38
C ARG A 380 11.53 24.20 -13.46
N VAL A 381 12.06 24.81 -12.41
CA VAL A 381 12.41 26.23 -12.39
C VAL A 381 13.53 26.49 -13.41
N LEU A 382 14.57 25.67 -13.43
CA LEU A 382 15.66 25.78 -14.38
C LEU A 382 15.20 25.68 -15.84
N PHE A 383 14.26 24.78 -16.16
CA PHE A 383 13.62 24.72 -17.49
C PHE A 383 12.98 26.06 -17.87
N SER A 384 12.26 26.66 -16.92
CA SER A 384 11.57 27.94 -17.14
C SER A 384 12.56 29.12 -17.30
N GLU A 385 13.60 29.19 -16.48
CA GLU A 385 14.59 30.27 -16.47
C GLU A 385 15.44 30.29 -17.75
N MET A 386 15.75 29.10 -18.26
CA MET A 386 16.58 28.95 -19.45
C MET A 386 15.80 28.80 -20.76
N ASP A 387 14.47 28.97 -20.77
CA ASP A 387 13.61 28.74 -21.94
C ASP A 387 13.86 27.36 -22.61
N VAL A 388 14.12 26.35 -21.80
CA VAL A 388 14.27 24.97 -22.21
C VAL A 388 12.97 24.23 -21.90
N SER A 389 12.49 23.44 -22.85
CA SER A 389 11.34 22.57 -22.60
C SER A 389 11.80 21.15 -22.35
N GLY A 390 11.20 20.48 -21.38
CA GLY A 390 11.60 19.14 -21.03
C GLY A 390 10.74 18.54 -19.93
N ASN A 391 11.09 17.34 -19.54
CA ASN A 391 10.46 16.64 -18.42
C ASN A 391 11.53 15.93 -17.58
N ILE A 392 11.25 15.78 -16.30
CA ILE A 392 12.04 14.95 -15.39
C ILE A 392 11.28 13.64 -15.13
N GLY A 393 12.00 12.53 -15.04
CA GLY A 393 11.44 11.20 -14.85
C GLY A 393 12.46 10.25 -14.20
N GLY A 394 12.12 8.97 -14.19
CA GLY A 394 12.88 7.91 -13.52
C GLY A 394 12.09 7.33 -12.35
N ASN A 395 12.51 6.17 -11.86
CA ASN A 395 11.79 5.49 -10.78
C ASN A 395 11.76 6.32 -9.50
N PHE A 396 12.84 7.02 -9.21
CA PHE A 396 12.97 7.91 -8.06
C PHE A 396 11.95 9.06 -8.12
N VAL A 397 11.89 9.77 -9.25
CA VAL A 397 10.96 10.89 -9.46
C VAL A 397 9.51 10.42 -9.35
N ILE A 398 9.18 9.32 -10.03
CA ILE A 398 7.83 8.74 -10.00
C ILE A 398 7.44 8.32 -8.57
N GLY A 399 8.38 7.74 -7.83
CA GLY A 399 8.16 7.36 -6.43
C GLY A 399 7.90 8.56 -5.54
N ALA A 400 8.75 9.59 -5.61
CA ALA A 400 8.61 10.80 -4.82
C ALA A 400 7.31 11.57 -5.13
N GLU A 401 6.97 11.76 -6.40
CA GLU A 401 5.71 12.40 -6.81
C GLU A 401 4.48 11.59 -6.40
N ALA A 402 4.54 10.26 -6.48
CA ALA A 402 3.45 9.39 -6.05
C ALA A 402 3.25 9.47 -4.53
N ALA A 403 4.33 9.48 -3.75
CA ALA A 403 4.28 9.63 -2.30
C ALA A 403 3.68 10.97 -1.89
N HIS A 404 4.16 12.07 -2.49
CA HIS A 404 3.65 13.41 -2.24
C HIS A 404 2.17 13.54 -2.62
N SER A 405 1.78 13.10 -3.82
CA SER A 405 0.39 13.11 -4.27
C SER A 405 -0.52 12.27 -3.39
N PHE A 406 -0.02 11.16 -2.85
CA PHE A 406 -0.78 10.36 -1.89
C PHE A 406 -0.97 11.11 -0.58
N ASP A 407 0.08 11.73 -0.04
CA ASP A 407 -0.01 12.47 1.22
C ASP A 407 -1.00 13.64 1.13
N GLU A 408 -0.94 14.43 0.05
CA GLU A 408 -1.91 15.49 -0.22
C GLU A 408 -3.35 14.97 -0.35
N SER A 409 -3.54 13.82 -1.01
CA SER A 409 -4.86 13.24 -1.23
C SER A 409 -5.40 12.44 -0.04
N ARG A 410 -4.58 12.09 0.94
CA ARG A 410 -4.88 11.19 2.05
C ARG A 410 -6.13 11.60 2.83
N MET A 411 -6.18 12.84 3.32
CA MET A 411 -7.35 13.35 4.02
C MET A 411 -8.57 13.46 3.10
N THR A 412 -8.36 13.86 1.86
CA THR A 412 -9.43 13.91 0.85
C THR A 412 -10.02 12.52 0.60
N GLN A 413 -9.22 11.47 0.58
CA GLN A 413 -9.68 10.09 0.47
C GLN A 413 -10.51 9.67 1.70
N ILE A 414 -10.06 9.98 2.92
CA ILE A 414 -10.78 9.66 4.16
C ILE A 414 -12.15 10.36 4.17
N PHE A 415 -12.21 11.67 3.91
CA PHE A 415 -13.48 12.40 3.87
C PHE A 415 -14.34 11.98 2.68
N GLY A 416 -13.73 11.76 1.51
CA GLY A 416 -14.43 11.27 0.33
C GLY A 416 -15.09 9.91 0.56
N ALA A 417 -14.40 8.99 1.22
CA ALA A 417 -14.96 7.69 1.62
C ALA A 417 -16.15 7.87 2.57
N GLY A 418 -16.03 8.75 3.57
CA GLY A 418 -17.14 9.09 4.46
C GLY A 418 -18.36 9.65 3.71
N ILE A 419 -18.15 10.54 2.75
CA ILE A 419 -19.22 11.09 1.90
C ILE A 419 -19.85 9.98 1.05
N ALA A 420 -19.07 9.12 0.41
CA ALA A 420 -19.57 8.00 -0.38
C ALA A 420 -20.41 7.04 0.49
N VAL A 421 -19.91 6.69 1.67
CA VAL A 421 -20.65 5.88 2.66
C VAL A 421 -21.95 6.55 3.07
N PHE A 422 -21.95 7.87 3.32
CA PHE A 422 -23.16 8.64 3.65
C PHE A 422 -24.22 8.49 2.56
N PHE A 423 -23.86 8.77 1.32
CA PHE A 423 -24.83 8.70 0.21
C PHE A 423 -25.38 7.28 0.01
N VAL A 424 -24.53 6.27 0.05
CA VAL A 424 -24.97 4.87 -0.08
C VAL A 424 -25.88 4.47 1.07
N ALA A 425 -25.48 4.74 2.31
CA ALA A 425 -26.30 4.44 3.48
C ALA A 425 -27.64 5.21 3.44
N PHE A 426 -27.64 6.48 3.04
CA PHE A 426 -28.85 7.27 2.92
C PHE A 426 -29.81 6.73 1.86
N CYS A 427 -29.31 6.35 0.68
CA CYS A 427 -30.14 5.78 -0.38
C CYS A 427 -30.84 4.48 0.05
N VAL A 428 -30.14 3.63 0.82
CA VAL A 428 -30.69 2.33 1.24
C VAL A 428 -31.53 2.42 2.51
N LEU A 429 -31.06 3.16 3.52
CA LEU A 429 -31.74 3.28 4.82
C LEU A 429 -32.85 4.33 4.82
N ARG A 430 -32.79 5.31 3.90
CA ARG A 430 -33.71 6.46 3.80
C ARG A 430 -33.82 7.27 5.10
N SER A 431 -32.80 7.24 5.93
CA SER A 431 -32.69 7.96 7.19
C SER A 431 -31.37 8.74 7.21
N PRO A 432 -31.41 10.10 7.17
CA PRO A 432 -30.22 10.91 7.17
C PRO A 432 -29.43 10.75 8.48
N GLU A 433 -30.10 10.58 9.59
CA GLU A 433 -29.46 10.40 10.91
C GLU A 433 -28.64 9.11 10.97
N LYS A 434 -29.24 7.98 10.55
CA LYS A 434 -28.55 6.69 10.51
C LYS A 434 -27.37 6.74 9.54
N ALA A 435 -27.55 7.33 8.35
CA ALA A 435 -26.50 7.48 7.36
C ALA A 435 -25.35 8.36 7.89
N LEU A 436 -25.67 9.46 8.58
CA LEU A 436 -24.67 10.36 9.17
C LEU A 436 -23.88 9.66 10.29
N ARG A 437 -24.53 8.89 11.15
CA ARG A 437 -23.86 8.11 12.19
C ARG A 437 -22.86 7.12 11.60
N ILE A 438 -23.23 6.39 10.54
CA ILE A 438 -22.34 5.47 9.86
C ILE A 438 -21.16 6.22 9.25
N ALA A 439 -21.43 7.28 8.50
CA ALA A 439 -20.41 8.04 7.79
C ALA A 439 -19.41 8.71 8.75
N VAL A 440 -19.90 9.41 9.78
CA VAL A 440 -19.02 10.05 10.78
C VAL A 440 -18.19 9.03 11.53
N GLY A 441 -18.81 7.93 11.98
CA GLY A 441 -18.07 6.85 12.65
C GLY A 441 -17.00 6.25 11.75
N THR A 442 -17.29 6.06 10.47
CA THR A 442 -16.34 5.56 9.46
C THR A 442 -15.16 6.51 9.30
N VAL A 443 -15.40 7.83 9.19
CA VAL A 443 -14.33 8.86 9.09
C VAL A 443 -13.48 8.88 10.36
N VAL A 444 -14.10 8.83 11.53
CA VAL A 444 -13.38 8.85 12.82
C VAL A 444 -12.48 7.62 12.96
N VAL A 445 -12.98 6.43 12.60
CA VAL A 445 -12.16 5.20 12.64
C VAL A 445 -11.04 5.28 11.61
N GLY A 446 -11.32 5.71 10.37
CA GLY A 446 -10.30 5.85 9.35
C GLY A 446 -9.18 6.82 9.76
N ALA A 447 -9.53 7.98 10.26
CA ALA A 447 -8.57 8.95 10.78
C ALA A 447 -7.82 8.42 12.03
N ALA A 448 -8.48 7.67 12.90
CA ALA A 448 -7.81 7.05 14.05
C ALA A 448 -6.79 5.98 13.63
N VAL A 449 -7.11 5.18 12.60
CA VAL A 449 -6.18 4.18 12.04
C VAL A 449 -4.99 4.87 11.38
N ASP A 450 -5.21 5.95 10.64
CA ASP A 450 -4.14 6.76 10.03
C ASP A 450 -3.25 7.41 11.10
N GLY A 451 -3.85 7.93 12.19
CA GLY A 451 -3.11 8.42 13.34
C GLY A 451 -2.27 7.34 14.03
N MET A 452 -2.82 6.12 14.14
CA MET A 452 -2.07 4.98 14.68
C MET A 452 -0.92 4.55 13.77
N ALA A 453 -1.10 4.57 12.44
CA ALA A 453 -0.02 4.29 11.50
C ALA A 453 1.17 5.24 11.74
N SER A 454 0.89 6.53 11.89
CA SER A 454 1.92 7.53 12.21
C SER A 454 2.65 7.29 13.53
N LEU A 455 1.97 6.72 14.53
CA LEU A 455 2.56 6.44 15.86
C LEU A 455 3.35 5.12 15.92
N LEU A 456 3.05 4.16 15.04
CA LEU A 456 3.59 2.81 15.09
C LEU A 456 4.80 2.56 14.16
N GLY A 457 5.29 3.54 13.46
CA GLY A 457 6.45 3.38 12.58
C GLY A 457 6.41 4.25 11.33
N GLY A 458 5.42 5.12 11.22
CA GLY A 458 5.26 5.98 10.05
C GLY A 458 4.18 5.49 9.09
N ARG A 459 4.06 6.21 7.98
CA ARG A 459 3.13 5.86 6.89
C ARG A 459 3.91 5.26 5.74
N GLY A 460 3.60 4.03 5.38
CA GLY A 460 4.29 3.29 4.32
C GLY A 460 3.31 2.66 3.33
N VAL A 461 3.84 1.82 2.47
CA VAL A 461 3.05 1.07 1.46
C VAL A 461 2.05 0.13 2.11
N GLY A 462 2.33 -0.38 3.32
CA GLY A 462 1.44 -1.27 4.08
C GLY A 462 0.29 -0.53 4.76
N SER A 463 0.52 0.69 5.29
CA SER A 463 -0.50 1.47 6.00
C SER A 463 -1.51 2.11 5.06
N ALA A 464 -1.09 2.55 3.89
CA ALA A 464 -1.94 3.25 2.93
C ALA A 464 -3.24 2.50 2.57
N PRO A 465 -3.23 1.21 2.19
CA PRO A 465 -4.45 0.47 1.94
C PRO A 465 -5.24 0.15 3.22
N ALA A 466 -4.57 -0.03 4.37
CA ALA A 466 -5.20 -0.41 5.62
C ALA A 466 -6.20 0.64 6.13
N VAL A 467 -5.97 1.92 5.90
CA VAL A 467 -6.87 3.01 6.31
C VAL A 467 -8.23 2.89 5.62
N LEU A 468 -8.26 2.81 4.28
CA LEU A 468 -9.52 2.74 3.53
C LEU A 468 -10.24 1.39 3.69
N LEU A 469 -9.49 0.29 3.79
CA LEU A 469 -10.05 -1.02 4.15
C LEU A 469 -10.65 -0.98 5.55
N GLY A 470 -9.94 -0.37 6.50
CA GLY A 470 -10.42 -0.17 7.86
C GLY A 470 -11.69 0.67 7.93
N MET A 471 -11.81 1.69 7.09
CA MET A 471 -13.06 2.45 6.92
C MET A 471 -14.19 1.58 6.39
N GLY A 472 -13.91 0.68 5.45
CA GLY A 472 -14.86 -0.31 4.97
C GLY A 472 -15.43 -1.17 6.11
N PHE A 473 -14.56 -1.71 6.96
CA PHE A 473 -14.97 -2.49 8.14
C PHE A 473 -15.73 -1.65 9.16
N ALA A 474 -15.32 -0.40 9.38
CA ALA A 474 -16.07 0.50 10.25
C ALA A 474 -17.49 0.74 9.72
N ALA A 475 -17.63 0.99 8.41
CA ALA A 475 -18.93 1.16 7.78
C ALA A 475 -19.81 -0.09 7.92
N ASP A 476 -19.22 -1.28 7.81
CA ASP A 476 -19.90 -2.56 8.01
C ASP A 476 -20.45 -2.70 9.45
N TYR A 477 -19.60 -2.63 10.47
CA TYR A 477 -20.02 -2.78 11.88
C TYR A 477 -21.00 -1.69 12.33
N LEU A 478 -20.82 -0.46 11.84
CA LEU A 478 -21.73 0.66 12.13
C LEU A 478 -23.08 0.51 11.41
N SER A 479 -23.09 -0.05 10.20
CA SER A 479 -24.33 -0.37 9.47
C SER A 479 -25.15 -1.39 10.22
N HIS A 480 -24.52 -2.42 10.76
CA HIS A 480 -25.19 -3.41 11.60
C HIS A 480 -25.78 -2.83 12.88
N SER A 481 -25.12 -1.86 13.50
CA SER A 481 -25.64 -1.21 14.71
C SER A 481 -26.75 -0.19 14.42
N SER A 482 -26.69 0.51 13.30
CA SER A 482 -27.58 1.63 12.97
C SER A 482 -28.81 1.23 12.16
N SER A 483 -28.84 0.03 11.55
CA SER A 483 -29.97 -0.44 10.75
C SER A 483 -31.14 -0.97 11.58
N SER A 484 -30.96 -1.18 12.89
CA SER A 484 -31.99 -1.65 13.81
C SER A 484 -32.80 -0.49 14.37
N ASP A 485 -34.12 -0.62 14.38
CA ASP A 485 -35.04 0.33 15.05
C ASP A 485 -35.36 -0.11 16.50
N HIS A 486 -34.78 -1.19 16.96
CA HIS A 486 -34.97 -1.73 18.30
C HIS A 486 -33.61 -1.89 18.98
N ALA A 487 -33.61 -1.77 20.29
CA ALA A 487 -32.43 -2.03 21.10
C ALA A 487 -31.82 -3.40 20.77
N PRO A 488 -30.50 -3.50 20.59
CA PRO A 488 -29.84 -4.75 20.24
C PRO A 488 -29.96 -5.76 21.40
N THR A 489 -30.26 -7.00 21.04
CA THR A 489 -30.31 -8.11 22.00
C THR A 489 -28.92 -8.62 22.34
N SER A 490 -28.81 -9.45 23.40
CA SER A 490 -27.53 -10.10 23.74
C SER A 490 -27.00 -10.98 22.59
N ASN A 491 -27.87 -11.53 21.76
CA ASN A 491 -27.50 -12.32 20.58
C ASN A 491 -26.91 -11.45 19.48
N ASP A 492 -27.44 -10.26 19.26
CA ASP A 492 -26.91 -9.31 18.26
C ASP A 492 -25.53 -8.79 18.67
N HIS A 493 -25.35 -8.51 19.96
CA HIS A 493 -24.01 -8.20 20.50
C HIS A 493 -23.05 -9.38 20.33
N ALA A 494 -23.48 -10.59 20.65
CA ALA A 494 -22.65 -11.78 20.49
C ALA A 494 -22.30 -12.05 19.03
N ALA A 495 -23.24 -11.89 18.09
CA ALA A 495 -22.99 -12.04 16.65
C ALA A 495 -21.92 -11.05 16.18
N ARG A 496 -22.05 -9.76 16.55
CA ARG A 496 -21.10 -8.70 16.22
C ARG A 496 -19.69 -8.99 16.76
N TRP A 497 -19.59 -9.34 18.07
CA TRP A 497 -18.30 -9.58 18.68
C TRP A 497 -17.63 -10.86 18.16
N TRP A 498 -18.38 -11.91 17.84
CA TRP A 498 -17.80 -13.11 17.24
C TRP A 498 -17.35 -12.86 15.80
N ALA A 499 -18.12 -12.12 15.00
CA ALA A 499 -17.70 -11.69 13.68
C ALA A 499 -16.39 -10.88 13.75
N ALA A 500 -16.35 -9.85 14.61
CA ALA A 500 -15.13 -9.07 14.80
C ALA A 500 -13.96 -9.92 15.31
N PHE A 501 -14.19 -10.85 16.21
CA PHE A 501 -13.14 -11.72 16.75
C PHE A 501 -12.54 -12.63 15.68
N THR A 502 -13.36 -13.21 14.82
CA THR A 502 -12.86 -14.05 13.72
C THR A 502 -12.01 -13.25 12.74
N SER A 503 -12.46 -12.07 12.34
CA SER A 503 -11.69 -11.18 11.45
C SER A 503 -10.41 -10.66 12.11
N MET A 504 -10.46 -10.28 13.41
CA MET A 504 -9.24 -9.91 14.15
C MET A 504 -8.25 -11.08 14.24
N CYS A 505 -8.70 -12.32 14.44
CA CYS A 505 -7.82 -13.48 14.46
C CYS A 505 -7.03 -13.63 13.14
N VAL A 506 -7.70 -13.39 12.01
CA VAL A 506 -7.06 -13.40 10.68
C VAL A 506 -5.98 -12.32 10.60
N PHE A 507 -6.33 -11.08 10.98
CA PHE A 507 -5.42 -9.94 10.83
C PHE A 507 -4.27 -9.97 11.84
N ILE A 508 -4.50 -10.49 13.04
CA ILE A 508 -3.41 -10.77 14.00
C ILE A 508 -2.43 -11.79 13.39
N LEU A 509 -2.92 -12.82 12.72
CA LEU A 509 -2.04 -13.79 12.08
C LEU A 509 -1.20 -13.15 10.96
N ILE A 510 -1.79 -12.25 10.17
CA ILE A 510 -1.07 -11.46 9.16
C ILE A 510 -0.06 -10.50 9.85
N ALA A 511 -0.41 -9.93 11.00
CA ALA A 511 0.46 -9.03 11.75
C ALA A 511 1.76 -9.70 12.27
N PHE A 512 1.78 -11.03 12.34
CA PHE A 512 2.95 -11.82 12.71
C PHE A 512 3.79 -12.30 11.52
N THR A 513 3.45 -11.90 10.29
CA THR A 513 4.31 -12.19 9.13
C THR A 513 5.62 -11.41 9.24
N THR A 514 6.69 -11.94 8.65
CA THR A 514 7.99 -11.25 8.61
C THR A 514 8.06 -10.27 7.45
N PHE A 515 7.16 -10.36 6.46
CA PHE A 515 7.05 -9.39 5.37
C PHE A 515 6.41 -8.07 5.89
N PRO A 516 7.18 -6.97 6.00
CA PRO A 516 6.75 -5.76 6.69
C PRO A 516 5.44 -5.15 6.20
N PRO A 517 5.17 -5.00 4.86
CA PRO A 517 3.90 -4.46 4.40
C PRO A 517 2.68 -5.28 4.83
N SER A 518 2.81 -6.61 4.87
CA SER A 518 1.73 -7.49 5.38
C SER A 518 1.55 -7.32 6.87
N SER A 519 2.65 -7.36 7.62
CA SER A 519 2.64 -7.21 9.08
C SER A 519 2.01 -5.88 9.51
N GLU A 520 2.39 -4.79 8.89
CA GLU A 520 1.83 -3.46 9.14
C GLU A 520 0.33 -3.40 8.81
N THR A 521 -0.04 -3.86 7.61
CA THR A 521 -1.45 -3.96 7.20
C THR A 521 -2.25 -4.78 8.21
N GLY A 522 -1.75 -5.93 8.63
CA GLY A 522 -2.40 -6.80 9.61
C GLY A 522 -2.61 -6.13 10.96
N ARG A 523 -1.60 -5.42 11.49
CA ARG A 523 -1.68 -4.64 12.75
C ARG A 523 -2.75 -3.56 12.66
N LEU A 524 -2.73 -2.76 11.61
CA LEU A 524 -3.67 -1.65 11.43
C LEU A 524 -5.10 -2.13 11.19
N LEU A 525 -5.31 -3.19 10.42
CA LEU A 525 -6.64 -3.78 10.23
C LEU A 525 -7.18 -4.41 11.52
N THR A 526 -6.33 -5.03 12.32
CA THR A 526 -6.74 -5.53 13.66
C THR A 526 -7.24 -4.39 14.54
N LEU A 527 -6.49 -3.29 14.60
CA LEU A 527 -6.89 -2.09 15.34
C LEU A 527 -8.16 -1.46 14.78
N SER A 528 -8.29 -1.40 13.45
CA SER A 528 -9.49 -0.87 12.80
C SER A 528 -10.75 -1.63 13.19
N ILE A 529 -10.73 -2.97 13.14
CA ILE A 529 -11.89 -3.78 13.56
C ILE A 529 -12.17 -3.59 15.06
N PHE A 530 -11.12 -3.58 15.87
CA PHE A 530 -11.28 -3.35 17.30
C PHE A 530 -11.93 -1.99 17.59
N PHE A 531 -11.49 -0.91 16.96
CA PHE A 531 -12.09 0.41 17.07
C PHE A 531 -13.53 0.44 16.56
N SER A 532 -13.77 -0.21 15.44
CA SER A 532 -15.10 -0.27 14.79
C SER A 532 -16.12 -0.97 15.67
N VAL A 533 -15.78 -2.14 16.24
CA VAL A 533 -16.71 -2.91 17.07
C VAL A 533 -16.95 -2.23 18.41
N LEU A 534 -15.93 -1.58 18.99
CA LEU A 534 -16.09 -0.78 20.20
C LEU A 534 -17.01 0.43 19.97
N LEU A 535 -16.78 1.18 18.89
CA LEU A 535 -17.60 2.33 18.53
C LEU A 535 -19.05 1.91 18.25
N ALA A 536 -19.25 0.86 17.45
CA ALA A 536 -20.56 0.31 17.15
C ALA A 536 -21.30 -0.17 18.41
N THR A 537 -20.57 -0.75 19.36
CA THR A 537 -21.12 -1.19 20.64
C THR A 537 -21.50 0.02 21.52
N ALA A 538 -20.62 1.03 21.64
CA ALA A 538 -20.89 2.24 22.39
C ALA A 538 -22.13 2.98 21.88
N LEU A 539 -22.24 3.16 20.54
CA LEU A 539 -23.39 3.81 19.91
C LEU A 539 -24.69 3.04 20.12
N SER A 540 -24.66 1.70 20.07
CA SER A 540 -25.86 0.88 20.29
C SER A 540 -26.34 0.91 21.75
N LEU A 541 -25.41 0.99 22.72
CA LEU A 541 -25.75 1.12 24.13
C LEU A 541 -26.31 2.50 24.47
N TYR A 542 -25.81 3.54 23.83
CA TYR A 542 -26.36 4.90 24.00
C TYR A 542 -27.80 5.01 23.51
N GLN A 543 -28.16 4.38 22.39
CA GLN A 543 -29.55 4.32 21.90
C GLN A 543 -30.48 3.66 22.91
N THR A 544 -30.08 2.55 23.51
CA THR A 544 -30.89 1.84 24.51
C THR A 544 -31.18 2.72 25.74
N GLN A 545 -30.22 3.53 26.18
CA GLN A 545 -30.41 4.45 27.31
C GLN A 545 -31.37 5.60 26.98
N SER A 546 -31.32 6.13 25.76
CA SER A 546 -32.24 7.18 25.30
C SER A 546 -33.69 6.70 25.22
N ASP A 547 -33.90 5.45 24.78
CA ASP A 547 -35.24 4.84 24.66
C ASP A 547 -35.85 4.47 26.04
N GLU A 548 -35.02 4.29 27.09
CA GLU A 548 -35.49 4.03 28.46
C GLU A 548 -35.81 5.34 29.24
N GLU A 549 -35.31 6.49 28.79
CA GLU A 549 -35.58 7.80 29.40
C GLU A 549 -36.78 8.55 28.80
N GLU A 550 -37.26 8.15 27.60
CA GLU A 550 -38.51 8.61 26.98
C GLU A 550 -39.72 7.71 27.38
#